data_1eca22b41557d9f0c227c86c0e9b5f96
#
_entry.id   1eca22b41557d9f0c227c86c0e9b5f96
#
_cell.length_a   1.000
_cell.length_b   1.000
_cell.length_c   1.000
_cell.angle_alpha   90.00
_cell.angle_beta   90.00
_cell.angle_gamma   90.00
#
_symmetry.space_group_name_H-M   'P 1'
#
loop_
_entity.id
_entity.type
_entity.pdbx_description
1 polymer ?
#
loop_
_entity_poly.entity_id
_entity_poly.type
_entity_poly.pdbx_seq_one_letter_code
_entity_poly.pdbx_strand_id
1 'polypeptide(L)'
;TLKARAVEFFGPGVIHECYGCTEVGIATSLPPDEIDEKPGSVGPAIRGTQIEVRQPDGTPTDPGEIGDIWVKSPTLFNGYCRNQTATAEALDGSWLLTGDMGAMDADNYISVMDRRKDMVISGGVNIYPREVEEVLLRHVSVAEAAVVGLPDPKWGERLAAIIVLAPKAILREDEIVAHCRDFLGGYKVPRFVRFVDELPRNPAGKIMKRTIRDGLSATATHLE
;
A
#
# COMPACT_ATOMS: atom_id res chain seq x y z
N THR A 1 14.95 -7.04 -3.48
CA THR A 1 13.47 -7.11 -3.61
C THR A 1 13.06 -8.38 -4.36
N LEU A 2 11.78 -8.82 -4.23
CA LEU A 2 11.23 -9.95 -4.98
C LEU A 2 11.37 -9.74 -6.49
N LYS A 3 11.12 -8.52 -6.95
CA LYS A 3 11.28 -8.09 -8.35
C LYS A 3 12.71 -8.34 -8.86
N ALA A 4 13.73 -7.88 -8.14
CA ALA A 4 15.13 -8.11 -8.54
C ALA A 4 15.47 -9.61 -8.64
N ARG A 5 14.99 -10.43 -7.70
CA ARG A 5 15.17 -11.89 -7.73
C ARG A 5 14.41 -12.54 -8.91
N ALA A 6 13.24 -12.02 -9.26
CA ALA A 6 12.49 -12.51 -10.42
C ALA A 6 13.23 -12.19 -11.72
N VAL A 7 13.77 -10.97 -11.88
CA VAL A 7 14.59 -10.59 -13.03
C VAL A 7 15.85 -11.43 -13.11
N GLU A 8 16.52 -11.67 -11.98
CA GLU A 8 17.70 -12.56 -11.92
C GLU A 8 17.38 -14.00 -12.34
N PHE A 9 16.22 -14.53 -11.93
CA PHE A 9 15.82 -15.91 -12.22
C PHE A 9 15.32 -16.12 -13.64
N PHE A 10 14.46 -15.22 -14.15
CA PHE A 10 13.83 -15.36 -15.48
C PHE A 10 14.62 -14.70 -16.61
N GLY A 11 15.62 -13.89 -16.29
CA GLY A 11 16.40 -13.09 -17.22
C GLY A 11 15.80 -11.70 -17.49
N PRO A 12 16.60 -10.81 -18.10
CA PRO A 12 16.13 -9.49 -18.50
C PRO A 12 15.12 -9.58 -19.64
N GLY A 13 14.23 -8.60 -19.73
CA GLY A 13 13.26 -8.49 -20.81
C GLY A 13 12.02 -9.38 -20.69
N VAL A 14 11.80 -10.04 -19.55
CA VAL A 14 10.69 -11.00 -19.36
C VAL A 14 9.64 -10.50 -18.38
N ILE A 15 10.05 -9.75 -17.35
CA ILE A 15 9.15 -9.35 -16.28
C ILE A 15 8.45 -8.03 -16.63
N HIS A 16 7.12 -8.08 -16.68
CA HIS A 16 6.27 -6.89 -16.73
C HIS A 16 5.71 -6.60 -15.34
N GLU A 17 5.66 -5.34 -14.94
CA GLU A 17 4.93 -4.93 -13.75
C GLU A 17 3.57 -4.38 -14.17
N CYS A 18 2.50 -4.87 -13.54
CA CYS A 18 1.14 -4.47 -13.87
C CYS A 18 0.40 -4.05 -12.61
N TYR A 19 -0.48 -3.07 -12.76
CA TYR A 19 -1.44 -2.69 -11.73
C TYR A 19 -2.87 -2.85 -12.27
N GLY A 20 -3.77 -3.23 -11.37
CA GLY A 20 -5.18 -3.34 -11.65
C GLY A 20 -5.95 -3.96 -10.49
N CYS A 21 -7.24 -4.10 -10.66
CA CYS A 21 -8.14 -4.70 -9.67
C CYS A 21 -9.22 -5.55 -10.36
N THR A 22 -10.00 -6.27 -9.57
CA THR A 22 -11.06 -7.14 -10.10
C THR A 22 -12.10 -6.38 -10.91
N GLU A 23 -12.37 -5.14 -10.54
CA GLU A 23 -13.40 -4.27 -11.11
C GLU A 23 -13.02 -3.73 -12.50
N VAL A 24 -11.73 -3.73 -12.84
CA VAL A 24 -11.25 -3.14 -14.10
C VAL A 24 -10.29 -4.06 -14.87
N GLY A 25 -9.80 -5.14 -14.26
CA GLY A 25 -8.74 -5.96 -14.82
C GLY A 25 -7.38 -5.26 -14.73
N ILE A 26 -6.53 -5.39 -15.76
CA ILE A 26 -5.23 -4.71 -15.83
C ILE A 26 -5.47 -3.27 -16.29
N ALA A 27 -4.96 -2.30 -15.56
CA ALA A 27 -5.07 -0.88 -15.86
C ALA A 27 -3.76 -0.27 -16.36
N THR A 28 -2.61 -0.74 -15.86
CA THR A 28 -1.27 -0.27 -16.29
C THR A 28 -0.36 -1.44 -16.62
N SER A 29 0.70 -1.16 -17.37
CA SER A 29 1.79 -2.10 -17.60
C SER A 29 3.11 -1.35 -17.75
N LEU A 30 4.11 -1.73 -16.94
CA LEU A 30 5.49 -1.28 -17.07
C LEU A 30 6.28 -2.37 -17.79
N PRO A 31 6.80 -2.08 -19.00
CA PRO A 31 7.58 -3.05 -19.75
C PRO A 31 8.96 -3.29 -19.11
N PRO A 32 9.60 -4.43 -19.40
CA PRO A 32 10.84 -4.85 -18.75
C PRO A 32 12.02 -3.89 -18.93
N ASP A 33 12.12 -3.23 -20.06
CA ASP A 33 13.16 -2.28 -20.42
C ASP A 33 13.06 -0.95 -19.64
N GLU A 34 11.88 -0.63 -19.14
CA GLU A 34 11.64 0.60 -18.35
C GLU A 34 11.70 0.39 -16.83
N ILE A 35 11.84 -0.86 -16.37
CA ILE A 35 11.81 -1.18 -14.92
C ILE A 35 12.89 -0.45 -14.13
N ASP A 36 14.08 -0.33 -14.67
CA ASP A 36 15.21 0.33 -14.02
C ASP A 36 15.17 1.85 -14.17
N GLU A 37 14.53 2.35 -15.25
CA GLU A 37 14.37 3.79 -15.52
C GLU A 37 13.24 4.43 -14.70
N LYS A 38 12.20 3.63 -14.37
CA LYS A 38 11.01 4.06 -13.61
C LYS A 38 10.83 3.23 -12.33
N PRO A 39 11.78 3.29 -11.39
CA PRO A 39 11.72 2.50 -10.15
C PRO A 39 10.50 2.90 -9.31
N GLY A 40 9.73 1.91 -8.83
CA GLY A 40 8.52 2.12 -8.02
C GLY A 40 7.27 2.42 -8.82
N SER A 41 7.37 2.60 -10.15
CA SER A 41 6.20 2.72 -11.02
C SER A 41 5.62 1.34 -11.37
N VAL A 42 4.32 1.33 -11.64
CA VAL A 42 3.58 0.19 -12.20
C VAL A 42 3.25 0.42 -13.68
N GLY A 43 3.88 1.44 -14.29
CA GLY A 43 3.76 1.78 -15.69
C GLY A 43 2.64 2.76 -16.04
N PRO A 44 2.56 3.16 -17.31
CA PRO A 44 1.50 3.99 -17.83
C PRO A 44 0.22 3.17 -18.06
N ALA A 45 -0.91 3.85 -18.30
CA ALA A 45 -2.18 3.23 -18.65
C ALA A 45 -2.04 2.38 -19.92
N ILE A 46 -2.62 1.17 -19.91
CA ILE A 46 -2.69 0.34 -21.12
C ILE A 46 -3.62 0.94 -22.16
N ARG A 47 -3.48 0.50 -23.40
CA ARG A 47 -4.29 1.00 -24.52
C ARG A 47 -5.80 0.89 -24.24
N GLY A 48 -6.50 2.00 -24.39
CA GLY A 48 -7.95 2.11 -24.17
C GLY A 48 -8.36 2.39 -22.72
N THR A 49 -7.42 2.40 -21.79
CA THR A 49 -7.62 2.79 -20.39
C THR A 49 -7.17 4.23 -20.18
N GLN A 50 -7.90 4.96 -19.34
CA GLN A 50 -7.54 6.29 -18.84
C GLN A 50 -7.36 6.21 -17.34
N ILE A 51 -6.36 6.88 -16.81
CA ILE A 51 -6.11 6.98 -15.37
C ILE A 51 -5.97 8.45 -15.01
N GLU A 52 -6.59 8.82 -13.92
CA GLU A 52 -6.42 10.12 -13.27
C GLU A 52 -6.07 9.89 -11.81
N VAL A 53 -5.23 10.76 -11.26
CA VAL A 53 -5.01 10.88 -9.83
C VAL A 53 -5.74 12.14 -9.40
N ARG A 54 -6.65 12.02 -8.43
CA ARG A 54 -7.52 13.14 -8.01
C ARG A 54 -7.38 13.44 -6.52
N GLN A 55 -7.50 14.71 -6.21
CA GLN A 55 -7.66 15.19 -4.83
C GLN A 55 -9.03 14.76 -4.27
N PRO A 56 -9.24 14.84 -2.94
CA PRO A 56 -10.53 14.49 -2.30
C PRO A 56 -11.74 15.30 -2.82
N ASP A 57 -11.51 16.48 -3.38
CA ASP A 57 -12.54 17.32 -4.00
C ASP A 57 -12.87 16.95 -5.45
N GLY A 58 -12.18 15.93 -6.00
CA GLY A 58 -12.36 15.42 -7.36
C GLY A 58 -11.50 16.12 -8.42
N THR A 59 -10.74 17.16 -8.06
CA THR A 59 -9.84 17.84 -9.01
C THR A 59 -8.61 16.98 -9.30
N PRO A 60 -8.09 16.96 -10.55
CA PRO A 60 -6.83 16.29 -10.86
C PRO A 60 -5.67 16.85 -10.02
N THR A 61 -4.74 15.99 -9.63
CA THR A 61 -3.49 16.38 -8.96
C THR A 61 -2.48 16.95 -9.95
N ASP A 62 -1.53 17.75 -9.45
CA ASP A 62 -0.32 18.05 -10.21
C ASP A 62 0.59 16.81 -10.33
N PRO A 63 1.47 16.74 -11.35
CA PRO A 63 2.40 15.62 -11.52
C PRO A 63 3.26 15.39 -10.28
N GLY A 64 3.26 14.14 -9.77
CA GLY A 64 3.98 13.73 -8.56
C GLY A 64 3.21 13.93 -7.26
N GLU A 65 2.07 14.62 -7.26
CA GLU A 65 1.22 14.70 -6.08
C GLU A 65 0.42 13.42 -5.86
N ILE A 66 0.25 13.07 -4.58
CA ILE A 66 -0.50 11.87 -4.18
C ILE A 66 -2.00 12.19 -4.08
N GLY A 67 -2.80 11.36 -4.71
CA GLY A 67 -4.26 11.42 -4.65
C GLY A 67 -4.89 10.04 -4.83
N ASP A 68 -6.21 10.01 -4.98
CA ASP A 68 -6.96 8.80 -5.29
C ASP A 68 -6.78 8.39 -6.74
N ILE A 69 -6.52 7.12 -6.99
CA ILE A 69 -6.40 6.58 -8.34
C ILE A 69 -7.80 6.28 -8.89
N TRP A 70 -8.13 6.95 -9.99
CA TRP A 70 -9.35 6.75 -10.76
C TRP A 70 -9.03 6.12 -12.10
N VAL A 71 -9.83 5.13 -12.50
CA VAL A 71 -9.63 4.39 -13.74
C VAL A 71 -10.91 4.37 -14.56
N LYS A 72 -10.77 4.65 -15.86
CA LYS A 72 -11.82 4.48 -16.86
C LYS A 72 -11.33 3.51 -17.92
N SER A 73 -12.08 2.44 -18.16
CA SER A 73 -11.68 1.36 -19.06
C SER A 73 -12.90 0.72 -19.70
N PRO A 74 -12.76 0.18 -20.94
CA PRO A 74 -13.82 -0.62 -21.55
C PRO A 74 -14.07 -1.95 -20.83
N THR A 75 -13.14 -2.38 -19.97
CA THR A 75 -13.25 -3.61 -19.15
C THR A 75 -13.84 -3.38 -17.77
N LEU A 76 -14.33 -2.14 -17.52
CA LEU A 76 -14.94 -1.79 -16.25
C LEU A 76 -16.16 -2.70 -15.96
N PHE A 77 -16.24 -3.19 -14.72
CA PHE A 77 -17.36 -4.01 -14.28
C PHE A 77 -18.69 -3.24 -14.29
N ASN A 78 -19.82 -3.96 -14.30
CA ASN A 78 -21.15 -3.34 -14.26
C ASN A 78 -21.64 -3.00 -12.82
N GLY A 79 -20.87 -3.39 -11.81
CA GLY A 79 -21.20 -3.16 -10.39
C GLY A 79 -21.10 -4.42 -9.54
N TYR A 80 -21.24 -4.23 -8.23
CA TYR A 80 -21.24 -5.31 -7.25
C TYR A 80 -22.59 -6.02 -7.19
N CYS A 81 -22.58 -7.34 -7.25
CA CYS A 81 -23.79 -8.14 -7.22
C CYS A 81 -24.62 -7.87 -5.95
N ARG A 82 -25.89 -7.47 -6.14
CA ARG A 82 -26.85 -7.15 -5.07
C ARG A 82 -26.33 -6.10 -4.05
N ASN A 83 -25.42 -5.23 -4.44
CA ASN A 83 -24.90 -4.15 -3.58
C ASN A 83 -24.81 -2.83 -4.36
N GLN A 84 -25.95 -2.19 -4.52
CA GLN A 84 -26.05 -0.91 -5.26
C GLN A 84 -25.33 0.22 -4.52
N THR A 85 -25.34 0.22 -3.18
CA THR A 85 -24.64 1.24 -2.39
C THR A 85 -23.15 1.22 -2.65
N ALA A 86 -22.51 0.05 -2.51
CA ALA A 86 -21.07 -0.07 -2.80
C ALA A 86 -20.75 0.22 -4.28
N THR A 87 -21.66 -0.10 -5.20
CA THR A 87 -21.49 0.24 -6.62
C THR A 87 -21.49 1.76 -6.83
N ALA A 88 -22.45 2.47 -6.23
CA ALA A 88 -22.54 3.93 -6.32
C ALA A 88 -21.35 4.64 -5.64
N GLU A 89 -20.79 4.07 -4.58
CA GLU A 89 -19.59 4.59 -3.92
C GLU A 89 -18.32 4.38 -4.76
N ALA A 90 -18.27 3.31 -5.55
CA ALA A 90 -17.10 2.98 -6.37
C ALA A 90 -17.10 3.63 -7.75
N LEU A 91 -18.28 3.96 -8.32
CA LEU A 91 -18.42 4.48 -9.66
C LEU A 91 -18.91 5.92 -9.69
N ASP A 92 -18.20 6.76 -10.45
CA ASP A 92 -18.64 8.08 -10.86
C ASP A 92 -18.74 8.11 -12.40
N GLY A 93 -19.95 7.92 -12.92
CA GLY A 93 -20.19 7.74 -14.35
C GLY A 93 -19.41 6.55 -14.92
N SER A 94 -18.43 6.82 -15.76
CA SER A 94 -17.55 5.80 -16.38
C SER A 94 -16.21 5.63 -15.67
N TRP A 95 -16.03 6.25 -14.51
CA TRP A 95 -14.82 6.20 -13.71
C TRP A 95 -14.99 5.31 -12.49
N LEU A 96 -13.98 4.50 -12.21
CA LEU A 96 -13.86 3.68 -11.00
C LEU A 96 -12.91 4.36 -10.01
N LEU A 97 -13.36 4.60 -8.80
CA LEU A 97 -12.50 4.86 -7.65
C LEU A 97 -11.92 3.53 -7.17
N THR A 98 -10.64 3.30 -7.40
CA THR A 98 -10.00 2.01 -7.07
C THR A 98 -9.85 1.75 -5.57
N GLY A 99 -9.89 2.82 -4.77
CA GLY A 99 -9.59 2.80 -3.34
C GLY A 99 -8.08 2.71 -3.05
N ASP A 100 -7.24 2.77 -4.07
CA ASP A 100 -5.79 2.88 -3.95
C ASP A 100 -5.38 4.36 -4.13
N MET A 101 -4.33 4.76 -3.45
CA MET A 101 -3.71 6.08 -3.55
C MET A 101 -2.38 5.97 -4.28
N GLY A 102 -2.06 6.97 -5.06
CA GLY A 102 -0.83 6.99 -5.84
C GLY A 102 -0.54 8.37 -6.42
N ALA A 103 0.51 8.43 -7.21
CA ALA A 103 0.90 9.62 -7.95
C ALA A 103 1.11 9.27 -9.42
N MET A 104 0.93 10.25 -10.29
CA MET A 104 1.24 10.16 -11.70
C MET A 104 2.36 11.15 -12.02
N ASP A 105 3.44 10.70 -12.64
CA ASP A 105 4.52 11.60 -13.03
C ASP A 105 4.18 12.37 -14.33
N ALA A 106 5.07 13.29 -14.74
CA ALA A 106 4.90 14.10 -15.94
C ALA A 106 4.87 13.27 -17.25
N ASP A 107 5.39 12.06 -17.22
CA ASP A 107 5.38 11.10 -18.34
C ASP A 107 4.18 10.13 -18.28
N ASN A 108 3.23 10.34 -17.35
CA ASN A 108 2.04 9.53 -17.09
C ASN A 108 2.33 8.13 -16.52
N TYR A 109 3.47 7.93 -15.85
CA TYR A 109 3.75 6.70 -15.11
C TYR A 109 3.11 6.75 -13.72
N ILE A 110 2.44 5.68 -13.35
CA ILE A 110 1.72 5.57 -12.07
C ILE A 110 2.61 4.90 -11.02
N SER A 111 2.67 5.50 -9.84
CA SER A 111 3.25 4.91 -8.63
C SER A 111 2.15 4.69 -7.60
N VAL A 112 1.92 3.44 -7.19
CA VAL A 112 0.91 3.10 -6.19
C VAL A 112 1.52 3.17 -4.80
N MET A 113 0.97 4.02 -3.93
CA MET A 113 1.48 4.25 -2.58
C MET A 113 0.89 3.29 -1.56
N ASP A 114 -0.42 3.29 -1.39
CA ASP A 114 -1.12 2.43 -0.43
C ASP A 114 -2.62 2.41 -0.72
N ARG A 115 -3.38 1.68 0.09
CA ARG A 115 -4.83 1.78 0.12
C ARG A 115 -5.30 2.96 0.96
N ARG A 116 -6.27 3.71 0.46
CA ARG A 116 -6.86 4.85 1.17
C ARG A 116 -7.34 4.47 2.60
N LYS A 117 -7.98 3.32 2.74
CA LYS A 117 -8.49 2.81 4.03
C LYS A 117 -7.41 2.35 5.01
N ASP A 118 -6.19 2.12 4.52
CA ASP A 118 -5.06 1.66 5.33
C ASP A 118 -4.11 2.82 5.70
N MET A 119 -4.29 4.00 5.07
CA MET A 119 -3.56 5.22 5.41
C MET A 119 -3.80 5.61 6.86
N VAL A 120 -2.73 6.02 7.53
CA VAL A 120 -2.75 6.44 8.94
C VAL A 120 -2.63 7.95 9.01
N ILE A 121 -3.50 8.59 9.79
CA ILE A 121 -3.46 10.05 9.99
C ILE A 121 -2.91 10.32 11.39
N SER A 122 -1.64 10.69 11.47
CA SER A 122 -0.96 10.97 12.74
C SER A 122 -0.55 12.43 12.82
N GLY A 123 -1.11 13.17 13.78
CA GLY A 123 -0.82 14.60 13.95
C GLY A 123 -1.18 15.45 12.72
N GLY A 124 -2.21 15.06 11.95
CA GLY A 124 -2.63 15.76 10.74
C GLY A 124 -1.78 15.41 9.49
N VAL A 125 -0.84 14.49 9.60
CA VAL A 125 0.01 14.05 8.48
C VAL A 125 -0.45 12.68 7.99
N ASN A 126 -0.61 12.53 6.67
CA ASN A 126 -0.89 11.26 6.04
C ASN A 126 0.38 10.40 5.99
N ILE A 127 0.28 9.19 6.54
CA ILE A 127 1.36 8.22 6.53
C ILE A 127 0.87 6.97 5.79
N TYR A 128 1.66 6.51 4.86
CA TYR A 128 1.37 5.32 4.06
C TYR A 128 2.09 4.12 4.68
N PRO A 129 1.36 3.17 5.30
CA PRO A 129 1.94 1.99 5.95
C PRO A 129 2.93 1.22 5.09
N ARG A 130 2.68 1.12 3.80
CA ARG A 130 3.57 0.41 2.86
C ARG A 130 5.00 0.95 2.85
N GLU A 131 5.19 2.27 2.92
CA GLU A 131 6.51 2.89 3.00
C GLU A 131 7.28 2.41 4.24
N VAL A 132 6.59 2.31 5.36
CA VAL A 132 7.17 1.82 6.61
C VAL A 132 7.44 0.32 6.55
N GLU A 133 6.52 -0.46 5.99
CA GLU A 133 6.66 -1.90 5.78
C GLU A 133 7.88 -2.21 4.89
N GLU A 134 8.08 -1.44 3.82
CA GLU A 134 9.25 -1.61 2.94
C GLU A 134 10.57 -1.36 3.67
N VAL A 135 10.62 -0.39 4.58
CA VAL A 135 11.81 -0.15 5.42
C VAL A 135 12.02 -1.29 6.41
N LEU A 136 10.97 -1.75 7.09
CA LEU A 136 11.04 -2.89 8.01
C LEU A 136 11.57 -4.15 7.31
N LEU A 137 11.08 -4.43 6.10
CA LEU A 137 11.48 -5.60 5.29
C LEU A 137 12.92 -5.54 4.74
N ARG A 138 13.61 -4.39 4.81
CA ARG A 138 15.04 -4.29 4.51
C ARG A 138 15.92 -4.88 5.62
N HIS A 139 15.38 -5.00 6.83
CA HIS A 139 16.12 -5.58 7.95
C HIS A 139 16.21 -7.09 7.81
N VAL A 140 17.43 -7.64 7.86
CA VAL A 140 17.72 -9.07 7.60
C VAL A 140 16.98 -10.04 8.54
N SER A 141 16.65 -9.60 9.76
CA SER A 141 15.90 -10.39 10.75
C SER A 141 14.38 -10.33 10.58
N VAL A 142 13.85 -9.57 9.61
CA VAL A 142 12.40 -9.42 9.37
C VAL A 142 12.03 -10.28 8.17
N ALA A 143 11.11 -11.23 8.39
CA ALA A 143 10.53 -12.04 7.31
C ALA A 143 9.29 -11.39 6.72
N GLU A 144 8.38 -10.89 7.60
CA GLU A 144 7.16 -10.21 7.20
C GLU A 144 6.88 -9.03 8.13
N ALA A 145 6.23 -8.01 7.60
CA ALA A 145 5.80 -6.86 8.37
C ALA A 145 4.42 -6.38 7.91
N ALA A 146 3.61 -5.93 8.86
CA ALA A 146 2.37 -5.21 8.61
C ALA A 146 2.33 -3.99 9.54
N VAL A 147 1.96 -2.84 8.98
CA VAL A 147 1.82 -1.59 9.71
C VAL A 147 0.38 -1.12 9.67
N VAL A 148 -0.15 -0.73 10.83
CA VAL A 148 -1.52 -0.24 10.99
C VAL A 148 -1.54 1.00 11.89
N GLY A 149 -2.58 1.83 11.74
CA GLY A 149 -2.89 2.90 12.68
C GLY A 149 -3.65 2.35 13.89
N LEU A 150 -3.23 2.76 15.09
CA LEU A 150 -3.98 2.54 16.33
C LEU A 150 -4.40 3.90 16.89
N PRO A 151 -5.58 3.98 17.54
CA PRO A 151 -5.99 5.22 18.20
C PRO A 151 -4.93 5.76 19.15
N ASP A 152 -4.72 7.08 19.13
CA ASP A 152 -3.78 7.78 20.01
C ASP A 152 -4.41 9.11 20.46
N PRO A 153 -4.51 9.37 21.78
CA PRO A 153 -5.20 10.56 22.31
C PRO A 153 -4.51 11.87 21.93
N LYS A 154 -3.21 11.85 21.64
CA LYS A 154 -2.43 13.03 21.29
C LYS A 154 -2.37 13.28 19.79
N TRP A 155 -2.25 12.21 19.01
CA TRP A 155 -1.93 12.29 17.58
C TRP A 155 -3.10 11.88 16.66
N GLY A 156 -4.25 11.46 17.24
CA GLY A 156 -5.36 10.83 16.53
C GLY A 156 -5.07 9.36 16.27
N GLU A 157 -4.00 9.08 15.56
CA GLU A 157 -3.49 7.73 15.36
C GLU A 157 -1.98 7.67 15.59
N ARG A 158 -1.49 6.48 15.97
CA ARG A 158 -0.07 6.12 16.03
C ARG A 158 0.20 4.88 15.21
N LEU A 159 1.39 4.79 14.63
CA LEU A 159 1.82 3.62 13.87
C LEU A 159 2.14 2.46 14.81
N ALA A 160 1.60 1.30 14.46
CA ALA A 160 1.91 0.01 15.06
C ALA A 160 2.51 -0.92 14.00
N ALA A 161 3.71 -1.45 14.25
CA ALA A 161 4.37 -2.44 13.42
C ALA A 161 4.21 -3.84 14.03
N ILE A 162 3.67 -4.77 13.23
CA ILE A 162 3.51 -6.17 13.59
C ILE A 162 4.45 -6.97 12.68
N ILE A 163 5.38 -7.69 13.29
CA ILE A 163 6.57 -8.23 12.62
C ILE A 163 6.67 -9.73 12.85
N VAL A 164 6.87 -10.48 11.78
CA VAL A 164 7.31 -11.87 11.82
C VAL A 164 8.82 -11.90 11.62
N LEU A 165 9.53 -12.52 12.53
CA LEU A 165 10.99 -12.64 12.43
C LEU A 165 11.40 -13.74 11.42
N ALA A 166 12.56 -13.56 10.82
CA ALA A 166 13.19 -14.60 10.02
C ALA A 166 13.53 -15.81 10.92
N PRO A 167 13.60 -17.04 10.36
CA PRO A 167 13.90 -18.23 11.14
C PRO A 167 15.20 -18.07 11.95
N LYS A 168 15.12 -18.34 13.25
CA LYS A 168 16.23 -18.22 14.23
C LYS A 168 16.74 -16.80 14.47
N ALA A 169 16.12 -15.78 13.89
CA ALA A 169 16.49 -14.40 14.18
C ALA A 169 16.03 -14.00 15.58
N ILE A 170 16.82 -13.13 16.20
CA ILE A 170 16.51 -12.46 17.46
C ILE A 170 16.61 -10.97 17.16
N LEU A 171 15.58 -10.20 17.51
CA LEU A 171 15.51 -8.76 17.28
C LEU A 171 14.69 -8.14 18.40
N ARG A 172 15.15 -7.02 18.93
CA ARG A 172 14.44 -6.27 19.96
C ARG A 172 13.67 -5.10 19.33
N GLU A 173 12.68 -4.61 20.05
CA GLU A 173 11.85 -3.48 19.61
C GLU A 173 12.70 -2.21 19.39
N ASP A 174 13.64 -1.92 20.28
CA ASP A 174 14.52 -0.76 20.17
C ASP A 174 15.45 -0.81 18.95
N GLU A 175 15.90 -1.99 18.54
CA GLU A 175 16.76 -2.20 17.39
C GLU A 175 15.99 -1.93 16.07
N ILE A 176 14.76 -2.44 15.95
CA ILE A 176 13.95 -2.20 14.77
C ILE A 176 13.45 -0.75 14.69
N VAL A 177 13.18 -0.11 15.83
CA VAL A 177 12.85 1.33 15.88
C VAL A 177 14.05 2.17 15.45
N ALA A 178 15.27 1.81 15.89
CA ALA A 178 16.50 2.48 15.44
C ALA A 178 16.69 2.33 13.93
N HIS A 179 16.53 1.11 13.39
CA HIS A 179 16.57 0.88 11.95
C HIS A 179 15.57 1.76 11.18
N CYS A 180 14.33 1.89 11.67
CA CYS A 180 13.35 2.77 11.02
C CYS A 180 13.80 4.24 11.04
N ARG A 181 14.44 4.72 12.10
CA ARG A 181 14.93 6.11 12.20
C ARG A 181 16.02 6.45 11.20
N ASP A 182 16.79 5.47 10.75
CA ASP A 182 17.85 5.67 9.76
C ASP A 182 17.29 5.95 8.35
N PHE A 183 16.03 5.56 8.07
CA PHE A 183 15.42 5.63 6.75
C PHE A 183 14.12 6.44 6.68
N LEU A 184 13.48 6.73 7.82
CA LEU A 184 12.17 7.38 7.88
C LEU A 184 12.22 8.67 8.68
N GLY A 185 11.42 9.65 8.27
CA GLY A 185 11.14 10.81 9.11
C GLY A 185 10.51 10.40 10.44
N GLY A 186 10.84 11.11 11.53
CA GLY A 186 10.47 10.71 12.90
C GLY A 186 8.97 10.47 13.14
N TYR A 187 8.09 11.13 12.38
CA TYR A 187 6.64 10.93 12.45
C TYR A 187 6.16 9.62 11.80
N LYS A 188 6.99 8.99 10.93
CA LYS A 188 6.73 7.70 10.28
C LYS A 188 7.30 6.51 11.06
N VAL A 189 8.06 6.76 12.13
CA VAL A 189 8.63 5.69 12.94
C VAL A 189 7.55 5.04 13.79
N PRO A 190 7.38 3.70 13.76
CA PRO A 190 6.41 3.00 14.60
C PRO A 190 6.63 3.29 16.09
N ARG A 191 5.55 3.61 16.81
CA ARG A 191 5.56 3.83 18.25
C ARG A 191 5.17 2.59 19.06
N PHE A 192 4.65 1.60 18.38
CA PHE A 192 4.31 0.31 18.94
C PHE A 192 4.87 -0.76 18.01
N VAL A 193 5.58 -1.73 18.57
CA VAL A 193 6.12 -2.88 17.85
C VAL A 193 5.63 -4.15 18.55
N ARG A 194 5.22 -5.15 17.78
CA ARG A 194 4.87 -6.47 18.29
C ARG A 194 5.45 -7.54 17.37
N PHE A 195 6.16 -8.49 17.94
CA PHE A 195 6.59 -9.70 17.25
C PHE A 195 5.51 -10.77 17.37
N VAL A 196 5.23 -11.46 16.26
CA VAL A 196 4.24 -12.53 16.16
C VAL A 196 4.79 -13.69 15.35
N ASP A 197 4.21 -14.87 15.49
CA ASP A 197 4.61 -16.05 14.73
C ASP A 197 4.11 -15.99 13.29
N GLU A 198 2.92 -15.40 13.06
CA GLU A 198 2.32 -15.26 11.74
C GLU A 198 1.40 -14.02 11.63
N LEU A 199 1.24 -13.50 10.42
CA LEU A 199 0.26 -12.45 10.12
C LEU A 199 -1.07 -13.06 9.64
N PRO A 200 -2.24 -12.54 10.08
CA PRO A 200 -3.53 -13.03 9.63
C PRO A 200 -3.72 -12.78 8.13
N ARG A 201 -4.13 -13.82 7.40
CA ARG A 201 -4.34 -13.78 5.95
C ARG A 201 -5.73 -14.26 5.58
N ASN A 202 -6.24 -13.72 4.47
CA ASN A 202 -7.45 -14.26 3.84
C ASN A 202 -7.11 -15.53 3.02
N PRO A 203 -8.12 -16.25 2.49
CA PRO A 203 -7.88 -17.45 1.67
C PRO A 203 -7.03 -17.22 0.41
N ALA A 204 -6.96 -15.97 -0.08
CA ALA A 204 -6.10 -15.60 -1.20
C ALA A 204 -4.66 -15.22 -0.77
N GLY A 205 -4.29 -15.42 0.51
CA GLY A 205 -2.97 -15.15 1.06
C GLY A 205 -2.70 -13.67 1.40
N LYS A 206 -3.69 -12.77 1.26
CA LYS A 206 -3.53 -11.34 1.52
C LYS A 206 -3.61 -11.03 3.01
N ILE A 207 -2.67 -10.25 3.54
CA ILE A 207 -2.65 -9.81 4.95
C ILE A 207 -3.92 -9.01 5.27
N MET A 208 -4.56 -9.36 6.38
CA MET A 208 -5.80 -8.74 6.86
C MET A 208 -5.50 -7.65 7.88
N LYS A 209 -5.08 -6.45 7.41
CA LYS A 209 -4.73 -5.30 8.29
C LYS A 209 -5.87 -4.92 9.25
N ARG A 210 -7.13 -5.03 8.81
CA ARG A 210 -8.29 -4.79 9.68
C ARG A 210 -8.31 -5.72 10.88
N THR A 211 -8.11 -7.03 10.68
CA THR A 211 -8.06 -8.01 11.77
C THR A 211 -6.94 -7.72 12.76
N ILE A 212 -5.78 -7.28 12.26
CA ILE A 212 -4.66 -6.85 13.10
C ILE A 212 -5.06 -5.65 13.96
N ARG A 213 -5.64 -4.62 13.34
CA ARG A 213 -6.08 -3.39 14.04
C ARG A 213 -7.11 -3.70 15.12
N ASP A 214 -8.15 -4.47 14.77
CA ASP A 214 -9.24 -4.82 15.68
C ASP A 214 -8.71 -5.62 16.90
N GLY A 215 -7.82 -6.58 16.67
CA GLY A 215 -7.18 -7.38 17.73
C GLY A 215 -6.29 -6.57 18.66
N LEU A 216 -5.56 -5.58 18.15
CA LEU A 216 -4.71 -4.72 18.99
C LEU A 216 -5.53 -3.69 19.77
N SER A 217 -6.59 -3.14 19.19
CA SER A 217 -7.47 -2.20 19.86
C SER A 217 -8.20 -2.85 21.05
N ALA A 218 -8.65 -4.10 20.90
CA ALA A 218 -9.28 -4.86 21.99
C ALA A 218 -8.31 -5.12 23.16
N THR A 219 -7.02 -5.34 22.89
CA THR A 219 -6.00 -5.58 23.92
C THR A 219 -5.63 -4.30 24.67
N ALA A 220 -5.67 -3.14 24.01
CA ALA A 220 -5.35 -1.85 24.65
C ALA A 220 -6.40 -1.42 25.67
N THR A 221 -7.67 -1.76 25.47
CA THR A 221 -8.80 -1.44 26.37
C THR A 221 -8.76 -2.24 27.70
N HIS A 222 -7.96 -3.30 27.80
CA HIS A 222 -7.82 -4.13 29.01
C HIS A 222 -6.59 -3.79 29.86
N LEU A 223 -5.80 -2.79 29.48
CA LEU A 223 -4.57 -2.38 30.17
C LEU A 223 -4.67 -0.97 30.81
N GLU A 224 -5.85 -0.34 30.78
CA GLU A 224 -6.23 0.81 31.60
C GLU A 224 -7.13 0.33 32.76
#